data_ed06aecc5ba9787f14a18c7c6a6d4095
#
_entry.id   ed06aecc5ba9787f14a18c7c6a6d4095
#
_cell.length_a   1.000
_cell.length_b   1.000
_cell.length_c   1.000
_cell.angle_alpha   90.00
_cell.angle_beta   90.00
_cell.angle_gamma   90.00
#
_symmetry.space_group_name_H-M   'P 1'
#
loop_
_entity.id
_entity.type
_entity.pdbx_description
1 polymer ?
#
loop_
_entity_poly.entity_id
_entity_poly.type
_entity_poly.pdbx_seq_one_letter_code
_entity_poly.pdbx_strand_id
1 'polypeptide(L)'
;MRLKNKKIIVTAAAQGIGRATALMFAKEGASVIATDINEEKLNELSKENDSIRTHKLDATNKNSVEEFCSTINSIDILFHAVGFVHNGTLLDCDDKEFHRSINVNIYSAYLMSYNLLPKMLDKGKGNIIIVSSAASSVKGVPNRFIYGTTKAALNGFVKA
;
A
#
# COMPACT_ATOMS: atom_id res chain seq x y z
N MET A 1 -2.18 -14.42 -19.28
CA MET A 1 -1.28 -13.86 -18.25
C MET A 1 -0.86 -12.46 -18.65
N ARG A 2 -1.58 -11.47 -18.15
CA ARG A 2 -1.40 -10.04 -18.48
C ARG A 2 -0.18 -9.42 -17.79
N LEU A 3 0.30 -10.01 -16.70
CA LEU A 3 1.39 -9.50 -15.87
C LEU A 3 2.65 -10.38 -15.94
N LYS A 4 2.80 -11.17 -16.99
CA LYS A 4 3.97 -12.05 -17.19
C LYS A 4 5.26 -11.24 -17.09
N ASN A 5 6.20 -11.73 -16.27
CA ASN A 5 7.51 -11.12 -16.01
C ASN A 5 7.45 -9.75 -15.29
N LYS A 6 6.32 -9.33 -14.75
CA LYS A 6 6.23 -8.12 -13.94
C LYS A 6 6.68 -8.40 -12.50
N LYS A 7 7.46 -7.49 -11.94
CA LYS A 7 7.83 -7.47 -10.51
C LYS A 7 6.93 -6.49 -9.78
N ILE A 8 6.19 -6.96 -8.80
CA ILE A 8 5.14 -6.18 -8.15
C ILE A 8 5.31 -6.24 -6.63
N ILE A 9 5.22 -5.10 -5.96
CA ILE A 9 5.09 -5.03 -4.51
C ILE A 9 3.63 -4.74 -4.18
N VAL A 10 3.05 -5.52 -3.25
CA VAL A 10 1.72 -5.32 -2.70
C VAL A 10 1.84 -5.12 -1.20
N THR A 11 1.43 -3.96 -0.69
CA THR A 11 1.42 -3.68 0.75
C THR A 11 0.07 -4.00 1.39
N ALA A 12 0.04 -4.21 2.71
CA ALA A 12 -1.13 -4.67 3.47
C ALA A 12 -1.73 -5.96 2.85
N ALA A 13 -0.84 -6.90 2.51
CA ALA A 13 -1.18 -8.09 1.73
C ALA A 13 -1.59 -9.30 2.58
N ALA A 14 -1.59 -9.19 3.91
CA ALA A 14 -1.98 -10.30 4.79
C ALA A 14 -3.47 -10.62 4.73
N GLN A 15 -4.31 -9.64 4.33
CA GLN A 15 -5.76 -9.82 4.28
C GLN A 15 -6.44 -8.86 3.28
N GLY A 16 -7.74 -9.03 3.09
CA GLY A 16 -8.60 -8.09 2.37
C GLY A 16 -8.16 -7.83 0.92
N ILE A 17 -8.20 -6.56 0.52
CA ILE A 17 -7.90 -6.11 -0.86
C ILE A 17 -6.45 -6.45 -1.24
N GLY A 18 -5.49 -6.18 -0.35
CA GLY A 18 -4.08 -6.45 -0.63
C GLY A 18 -3.82 -7.93 -0.91
N ARG A 19 -4.36 -8.83 -0.07
CA ARG A 19 -4.23 -10.28 -0.24
C ARG A 19 -4.85 -10.78 -1.55
N ALA A 20 -6.09 -10.38 -1.81
CA ALA A 20 -6.77 -10.76 -3.04
C ALA A 20 -6.01 -10.27 -4.30
N THR A 21 -5.46 -9.06 -4.22
CA THR A 21 -4.65 -8.47 -5.31
C THR A 21 -3.34 -9.23 -5.50
N ALA A 22 -2.64 -9.58 -4.43
CA ALA A 22 -1.38 -10.34 -4.51
C ALA A 22 -1.59 -11.70 -5.21
N LEU A 23 -2.64 -12.43 -4.82
CA LEU A 23 -3.02 -13.70 -5.45
C LEU A 23 -3.40 -13.54 -6.92
N MET A 24 -4.19 -12.51 -7.24
CA MET A 24 -4.60 -12.25 -8.62
C MET A 24 -3.42 -11.87 -9.51
N PHE A 25 -2.50 -11.04 -9.01
CA PHE A 25 -1.29 -10.67 -9.74
C PHE A 25 -0.38 -11.87 -10.00
N ALA A 26 -0.19 -12.72 -9.00
CA ALA A 26 0.56 -13.97 -9.15
C ALA A 26 -0.10 -14.90 -10.20
N LYS A 27 -1.43 -15.06 -10.16
CA LYS A 27 -2.21 -15.82 -11.16
C LYS A 27 -2.04 -15.26 -12.57
N GLU A 28 -1.88 -13.95 -12.72
CA GLU A 28 -1.61 -13.28 -14.01
C GLU A 28 -0.14 -13.31 -14.44
N GLY A 29 0.72 -14.05 -13.72
CA GLY A 29 2.11 -14.33 -14.08
C GLY A 29 3.13 -13.33 -13.54
N ALA A 30 2.77 -12.51 -12.56
CA ALA A 30 3.71 -11.62 -11.90
C ALA A 30 4.53 -12.36 -10.82
N SER A 31 5.75 -11.87 -10.58
CA SER A 31 6.50 -12.13 -9.34
C SER A 31 6.09 -11.09 -8.31
N VAL A 32 5.47 -11.52 -7.22
CA VAL A 32 4.88 -10.65 -6.20
C VAL A 32 5.71 -10.67 -4.92
N ILE A 33 6.01 -9.50 -4.38
CA ILE A 33 6.48 -9.34 -3.00
C ILE A 33 5.31 -8.75 -2.20
N ALA A 34 4.76 -9.57 -1.31
CA ALA A 34 3.65 -9.21 -0.44
C ALA A 34 4.17 -8.76 0.92
N THR A 35 3.80 -7.57 1.36
CA THR A 35 4.25 -7.03 2.65
C THR A 35 3.09 -6.70 3.58
N ASP A 36 3.28 -6.94 4.87
CA ASP A 36 2.31 -6.64 5.94
C ASP A 36 3.04 -6.64 7.29
N ILE A 37 2.40 -6.11 8.32
CA ILE A 37 2.85 -6.23 9.71
C ILE A 37 2.54 -7.61 10.30
N ASN A 38 1.54 -8.31 9.77
CA ASN A 38 1.11 -9.63 10.23
C ASN A 38 1.87 -10.75 9.51
N GLU A 39 2.95 -11.19 10.13
CA GLU A 39 3.84 -12.21 9.59
C GLU A 39 3.18 -13.60 9.47
N GLU A 40 2.31 -13.96 10.41
CA GLU A 40 1.60 -15.25 10.39
C GLU A 40 0.75 -15.38 9.12
N LYS A 41 -0.10 -14.38 8.84
CA LYS A 41 -0.93 -14.36 7.63
C LYS A 41 -0.12 -14.22 6.33
N LEU A 42 1.03 -13.56 6.37
CA LEU A 42 1.94 -13.55 5.23
C LEU A 42 2.50 -14.95 4.95
N ASN A 43 2.85 -15.71 6.00
CA ASN A 43 3.31 -17.09 5.85
C ASN A 43 2.22 -18.02 5.31
N GLU A 44 0.95 -17.77 5.63
CA GLU A 44 -0.18 -18.48 5.00
C GLU A 44 -0.26 -18.14 3.50
N LEU A 45 -0.19 -16.84 3.15
CA LEU A 45 -0.26 -16.37 1.78
C LEU A 45 0.84 -16.96 0.89
N SER A 46 2.07 -17.05 1.39
CA SER A 46 3.22 -17.59 0.64
C SER A 46 3.05 -19.07 0.26
N LYS A 47 2.26 -19.83 1.02
CA LYS A 47 1.97 -21.26 0.74
C LYS A 47 0.97 -21.45 -0.38
N GLU A 48 0.22 -20.41 -0.77
CA GLU A 48 -0.83 -20.51 -1.77
C GLU A 48 -0.33 -20.36 -3.20
N ASN A 49 0.83 -19.73 -3.40
CA ASN A 49 1.39 -19.53 -4.72
C ASN A 49 2.90 -19.23 -4.66
N ASP A 50 3.71 -20.06 -5.30
CA ASP A 50 5.18 -19.98 -5.32
C ASP A 50 5.73 -18.69 -5.95
N SER A 51 4.90 -17.94 -6.70
CA SER A 51 5.25 -16.64 -7.26
C SER A 51 5.13 -15.49 -6.26
N ILE A 52 4.65 -15.78 -5.02
CA ILE A 52 4.50 -14.79 -3.95
C ILE A 52 5.60 -15.01 -2.92
N ARG A 53 6.48 -14.02 -2.79
CA ARG A 53 7.40 -13.89 -1.67
C ARG A 53 6.82 -12.94 -0.65
N THR A 54 7.05 -13.18 0.62
CA THR A 54 6.53 -12.35 1.70
C THR A 54 7.64 -11.65 2.46
N HIS A 55 7.33 -10.47 2.99
CA HIS A 55 8.25 -9.73 3.84
C HIS A 55 7.45 -8.96 4.90
N LYS A 56 7.78 -9.15 6.18
CA LYS A 56 7.18 -8.38 7.27
C LYS A 56 7.63 -6.92 7.18
N LEU A 57 6.69 -6.00 7.07
CA LEU A 57 6.99 -4.58 6.90
C LEU A 57 5.94 -3.71 7.58
N ASP A 58 6.37 -2.85 8.47
CA ASP A 58 5.58 -1.69 8.90
C ASP A 58 5.83 -0.53 7.93
N ALA A 59 4.89 -0.30 7.04
CA ALA A 59 4.98 0.77 6.03
C ALA A 59 4.93 2.18 6.63
N THR A 60 4.66 2.33 7.93
CA THR A 60 4.71 3.63 8.64
C THR A 60 6.06 3.90 9.28
N ASN A 61 6.92 2.90 9.35
CA ASN A 61 8.26 3.02 9.90
C ASN A 61 9.28 3.34 8.81
N LYS A 62 9.82 4.55 8.83
CA LYS A 62 10.76 5.04 7.82
C LYS A 62 11.97 4.12 7.65
N ASN A 63 12.63 3.74 8.73
CA ASN A 63 13.84 2.92 8.66
C ASN A 63 13.55 1.53 8.07
N SER A 64 12.45 0.90 8.49
CA SER A 64 12.03 -0.41 7.94
C SER A 64 11.72 -0.33 6.44
N VAL A 65 11.09 0.77 5.99
CA VAL A 65 10.79 0.98 4.56
C VAL A 65 12.07 1.22 3.76
N GLU A 66 12.98 2.04 4.26
CA GLU A 66 14.26 2.31 3.61
C GLU A 66 15.11 1.04 3.49
N GLU A 67 15.22 0.25 4.57
CA GLU A 67 15.90 -1.04 4.58
C GLU A 67 15.29 -2.02 3.57
N PHE A 68 13.98 -2.23 3.64
CA PHE A 68 13.27 -3.09 2.69
C PHE A 68 13.48 -2.64 1.25
N CYS A 69 13.25 -1.36 0.95
CA CYS A 69 13.37 -0.83 -0.40
C CYS A 69 14.81 -0.89 -0.93
N SER A 70 15.84 -0.83 -0.06
CA SER A 70 17.24 -0.98 -0.48
C SER A 70 17.55 -2.35 -1.08
N THR A 71 16.82 -3.38 -0.67
CA THR A 71 16.94 -4.76 -1.20
C THR A 71 16.31 -4.94 -2.59
N ILE A 72 15.50 -3.97 -3.03
CA ILE A 72 14.76 -4.05 -4.30
C ILE A 72 15.60 -3.43 -5.43
N ASN A 73 16.13 -4.25 -6.31
CA ASN A 73 16.91 -3.76 -7.44
C ASN A 73 16.06 -3.15 -8.57
N SER A 74 14.87 -3.68 -8.80
CA SER A 74 13.97 -3.25 -9.89
C SER A 74 12.54 -3.62 -9.59
N ILE A 75 11.60 -2.74 -9.94
CA ILE A 75 10.17 -2.89 -9.71
C ILE A 75 9.38 -2.38 -10.92
N ASP A 76 8.26 -3.00 -11.24
CA ASP A 76 7.33 -2.56 -12.29
C ASP A 76 6.08 -1.89 -11.70
N ILE A 77 5.57 -2.41 -10.58
CA ILE A 77 4.32 -1.91 -10.00
C ILE A 77 4.43 -1.89 -8.47
N LEU A 78 4.07 -0.77 -7.86
CA LEU A 78 3.70 -0.68 -6.45
C LEU A 78 2.17 -0.66 -6.36
N PHE A 79 1.57 -1.64 -5.67
CA PHE A 79 0.18 -1.62 -5.25
C PHE A 79 0.12 -1.36 -3.75
N HIS A 80 -0.22 -0.12 -3.38
CA HIS A 80 -0.23 0.32 -1.99
C HIS A 80 -1.66 0.27 -1.43
N ALA A 81 -1.91 -0.68 -0.53
CA ALA A 81 -3.22 -0.92 0.08
C ALA A 81 -3.24 -0.66 1.60
N VAL A 82 -2.16 -0.11 2.16
CA VAL A 82 -2.16 0.27 3.59
C VAL A 82 -3.24 1.30 3.85
N GLY A 83 -3.99 1.10 4.91
CA GLY A 83 -5.02 2.04 5.29
C GLY A 83 -5.64 1.72 6.64
N PHE A 84 -6.12 2.77 7.30
CA PHE A 84 -6.82 2.73 8.56
C PHE A 84 -8.08 3.58 8.46
N VAL A 85 -9.19 3.04 8.98
CA VAL A 85 -10.48 3.73 8.99
C VAL A 85 -10.80 4.19 10.42
N HIS A 86 -10.67 5.49 10.67
CA HIS A 86 -11.27 6.11 11.85
C HIS A 86 -12.77 6.34 11.59
N ASN A 87 -13.59 5.96 12.54
CA ASN A 87 -15.04 6.15 12.49
C ASN A 87 -15.44 7.22 13.51
N GLY A 88 -15.75 8.40 13.05
CA GLY A 88 -16.12 9.53 13.90
C GLY A 88 -16.27 10.83 13.11
N THR A 89 -16.94 11.79 13.76
CA THR A 89 -17.02 13.17 13.30
C THR A 89 -15.70 13.92 13.56
N LEU A 90 -15.66 15.22 13.26
CA LEU A 90 -14.54 16.09 13.61
C LEU A 90 -14.30 16.13 15.13
N LEU A 91 -15.36 16.14 15.93
CA LEU A 91 -15.29 16.25 17.39
C LEU A 91 -14.91 14.91 18.07
N ASP A 92 -15.08 13.79 17.38
CA ASP A 92 -14.70 12.45 17.86
C ASP A 92 -13.25 12.09 17.52
N CYS A 93 -12.57 12.92 16.72
CA CYS A 93 -11.21 12.68 16.29
C CYS A 93 -10.22 13.47 17.14
N ASP A 94 -9.65 12.82 18.14
CA ASP A 94 -8.60 13.42 18.95
C ASP A 94 -7.28 13.55 18.16
N ASP A 95 -6.31 14.24 18.74
CA ASP A 95 -5.01 14.50 18.14
C ASP A 95 -4.25 13.20 17.80
N LYS A 96 -4.35 12.20 18.68
CA LYS A 96 -3.71 10.88 18.47
C LYS A 96 -4.29 10.16 17.26
N GLU A 97 -5.61 10.10 17.14
CA GLU A 97 -6.28 9.44 16.01
C GLU A 97 -6.08 10.22 14.70
N PHE A 98 -6.03 11.57 14.79
CA PHE A 98 -5.66 12.40 13.65
C PHE A 98 -4.27 12.05 13.11
N HIS A 99 -3.25 12.12 13.96
CA HIS A 99 -1.87 11.80 13.56
C HIS A 99 -1.70 10.35 13.13
N ARG A 100 -2.36 9.41 13.80
CA ARG A 100 -2.36 7.99 13.37
C ARG A 100 -2.93 7.84 11.97
N SER A 101 -4.05 8.50 11.67
CA SER A 101 -4.69 8.43 10.36
C SER A 101 -3.80 9.02 9.26
N ILE A 102 -3.15 10.16 9.52
CA ILE A 102 -2.17 10.75 8.60
C ILE A 102 -0.99 9.79 8.37
N ASN A 103 -0.44 9.25 9.46
CA ASN A 103 0.74 8.37 9.38
C ASN A 103 0.43 7.09 8.59
N VAL A 104 -0.70 6.42 8.91
CA VAL A 104 -1.04 5.16 8.25
C VAL A 104 -1.51 5.38 6.81
N ASN A 105 -2.36 6.37 6.53
CA ASN A 105 -2.98 6.50 5.22
C ASN A 105 -2.15 7.30 4.21
N ILE A 106 -1.39 8.32 4.66
CA ILE A 106 -0.67 9.22 3.77
C ILE A 106 0.84 8.97 3.84
N TYR A 107 1.41 9.01 5.05
CA TYR A 107 2.86 8.92 5.19
C TYR A 107 3.42 7.58 4.72
N SER A 108 2.69 6.47 4.95
CA SER A 108 3.08 5.15 4.41
C SER A 108 3.15 5.14 2.88
N ALA A 109 2.15 5.77 2.21
CA ALA A 109 2.13 5.89 0.76
C ALA A 109 3.31 6.74 0.24
N TYR A 110 3.60 7.84 0.95
CA TYR A 110 4.78 8.67 0.67
C TYR A 110 6.07 7.88 0.81
N LEU A 111 6.30 7.19 1.94
CA LEU A 111 7.53 6.43 2.17
C LEU A 111 7.78 5.37 1.10
N MET A 112 6.75 4.56 0.80
CA MET A 112 6.87 3.52 -0.23
C MET A 112 7.12 4.09 -1.61
N SER A 113 6.38 5.16 -1.98
CA SER A 113 6.53 5.78 -3.29
C SER A 113 7.89 6.47 -3.43
N TYR A 114 8.33 7.23 -2.42
CA TYR A 114 9.60 7.95 -2.41
C TYR A 114 10.80 7.02 -2.62
N ASN A 115 10.79 5.87 -1.97
CA ASN A 115 11.90 4.91 -2.06
C ASN A 115 11.87 4.02 -3.31
N LEU A 116 10.71 3.80 -3.94
CA LEU A 116 10.58 2.94 -5.11
C LEU A 116 10.53 3.69 -6.44
N LEU A 117 10.05 4.93 -6.46
CA LEU A 117 9.95 5.75 -7.67
C LEU A 117 11.29 5.92 -8.40
N PRO A 118 12.44 6.20 -7.75
CA PRO A 118 13.71 6.30 -8.46
C PRO A 118 14.03 5.05 -9.28
N LYS A 119 13.75 3.85 -8.74
CA LYS A 119 13.99 2.55 -9.41
C LYS A 119 13.10 2.35 -10.64
N MET A 120 11.91 2.97 -10.66
CA MET A 120 11.02 2.98 -11.82
C MET A 120 11.50 3.99 -12.88
N LEU A 121 11.99 5.16 -12.43
CA LEU A 121 12.54 6.19 -13.31
C LEU A 121 13.82 5.69 -14.01
N ASP A 122 14.75 5.08 -13.29
CA ASP A 122 15.97 4.48 -13.84
C ASP A 122 15.66 3.44 -14.93
N LYS A 123 14.54 2.73 -14.77
CA LYS A 123 14.04 1.74 -15.74
C LYS A 123 13.25 2.38 -16.90
N GLY A 124 12.92 3.67 -16.80
CA GLY A 124 12.08 4.39 -17.77
C GLY A 124 10.61 3.97 -17.78
N LYS A 125 10.14 3.18 -16.81
CA LYS A 125 8.75 2.71 -16.71
C LYS A 125 8.41 2.20 -15.31
N GLY A 126 7.15 2.43 -14.90
CA GLY A 126 6.60 1.95 -13.65
C GLY A 126 5.15 2.37 -13.48
N ASN A 127 4.48 1.78 -12.49
CA ASN A 127 3.15 2.19 -12.07
C ASN A 127 3.07 2.21 -10.55
N ILE A 128 2.47 3.26 -10.01
CA ILE A 128 2.11 3.36 -8.60
C ILE A 128 0.59 3.40 -8.51
N ILE A 129 0.01 2.40 -7.86
CA ILE A 129 -1.43 2.27 -7.63
C ILE A 129 -1.65 2.39 -6.13
N ILE A 130 -2.46 3.37 -5.72
CA ILE A 130 -2.78 3.61 -4.31
C ILE A 130 -4.27 3.41 -4.10
N VAL A 131 -4.63 2.59 -3.10
CA VAL A 131 -6.02 2.35 -2.75
C VAL A 131 -6.58 3.56 -1.99
N SER A 132 -7.35 4.38 -2.69
CA SER A 132 -8.14 5.47 -2.11
C SER A 132 -9.51 4.95 -1.64
N SER A 133 -10.53 5.77 -1.67
CA SER A 133 -11.89 5.41 -1.26
C SER A 133 -12.93 6.26 -1.99
N ALA A 134 -14.16 5.74 -2.10
CA ALA A 134 -15.32 6.56 -2.45
C ALA A 134 -15.60 7.63 -1.39
N ALA A 135 -15.33 7.31 -0.10
CA ALA A 135 -15.34 8.29 1.00
C ALA A 135 -14.06 9.14 0.94
N SER A 136 -14.00 10.04 -0.04
CA SER A 136 -12.84 10.91 -0.31
C SER A 136 -13.33 12.20 -0.99
N SER A 137 -12.58 12.74 -1.94
CA SER A 137 -13.02 13.84 -2.81
C SER A 137 -14.21 13.46 -3.73
N VAL A 138 -14.57 12.18 -3.82
CA VAL A 138 -15.68 11.69 -4.67
C VAL A 138 -17.02 11.82 -3.95
N LYS A 139 -17.08 11.41 -2.67
CA LYS A 139 -18.34 11.41 -1.91
C LYS A 139 -18.09 11.70 -0.42
N GLY A 140 -18.87 12.61 0.15
CA GLY A 140 -18.95 12.78 1.59
C GLY A 140 -19.68 11.60 2.25
N VAL A 141 -19.09 11.05 3.31
CA VAL A 141 -19.69 9.95 4.08
C VAL A 141 -19.70 10.37 5.55
N PRO A 142 -20.89 10.35 6.22
CA PRO A 142 -20.98 10.65 7.64
C PRO A 142 -20.02 9.84 8.49
N ASN A 143 -19.51 10.41 9.57
CA ASN A 143 -18.58 9.77 10.50
C ASN A 143 -17.28 9.25 9.84
N ARG A 144 -16.81 9.92 8.78
CA ARG A 144 -15.56 9.63 8.09
C ARG A 144 -14.67 10.86 7.94
N PHE A 145 -14.69 11.76 8.94
CA PHE A 145 -13.93 13.02 8.88
C PHE A 145 -12.48 12.80 8.47
N ILE A 146 -11.64 12.27 9.35
CA ILE A 146 -10.20 12.13 9.06
C ILE A 146 -9.92 11.04 8.02
N TYR A 147 -10.72 9.98 7.97
CA TYR A 147 -10.58 8.97 6.92
C TYR A 147 -10.81 9.56 5.53
N GLY A 148 -11.94 10.27 5.34
CA GLY A 148 -12.25 10.93 4.07
C GLY A 148 -11.19 11.95 3.67
N THR A 149 -10.72 12.74 4.64
CA THR A 149 -9.66 13.73 4.45
C THR A 149 -8.37 13.06 3.94
N THR A 150 -7.92 11.99 4.60
CA THR A 150 -6.69 11.28 4.18
C THR A 150 -6.83 10.62 2.82
N LYS A 151 -8.00 10.04 2.51
CA LYS A 151 -8.25 9.40 1.20
C LYS A 151 -8.40 10.44 0.08
N ALA A 152 -8.93 11.62 0.36
CA ALA A 152 -8.92 12.74 -0.58
C ALA A 152 -7.49 13.25 -0.86
N ALA A 153 -6.63 13.31 0.17
CA ALA A 153 -5.23 13.66 0.01
C ALA A 153 -4.48 12.68 -0.91
N LEU A 154 -4.77 11.38 -0.84
CA LEU A 154 -4.20 10.39 -1.76
C LEU A 154 -4.61 10.62 -3.22
N ASN A 155 -5.80 11.14 -3.48
CA ASN A 155 -6.21 11.51 -4.83
C ASN A 155 -5.39 12.71 -5.37
N GLY A 156 -5.02 13.66 -4.50
CA GLY A 156 -4.07 14.73 -4.83
C GLY A 156 -2.66 14.20 -5.04
N PHE A 157 -2.22 13.31 -4.17
CA PHE A 157 -0.87 12.71 -4.20
C PHE A 157 -0.56 12.03 -5.54
N VAL A 158 -1.50 11.28 -6.11
CA VAL A 158 -1.28 10.57 -7.39
C VAL A 158 -1.41 11.45 -8.63
N LYS A 159 -1.88 12.70 -8.48
CA LYS A 159 -2.00 13.68 -9.58
C LYS A 159 -0.75 14.55 -9.72
N ALA A 160 0.06 14.61 -8.69
CA ALA A 160 1.31 15.37 -8.68
C ALA A 160 2.45 14.57 -9.31
#